data_9e0cc5d7a45369e4dada37dd1ddee66c
#
_entry.id   9e0cc5d7a45369e4dada37dd1ddee66c
#
_cell.length_a   1.000
_cell.length_b   1.000
_cell.length_c   1.000
_cell.angle_alpha   90.00
_cell.angle_beta   90.00
_cell.angle_gamma   90.00
#
_symmetry.space_group_name_H-M   'P 1'
#
loop_
_entity.id
_entity.type
_entity.pdbx_description
1 polymer ?
#
loop_
_entity_poly.entity_id
_entity_poly.type
_entity_poly.pdbx_seq_one_letter_code
_entity_poly.pdbx_strand_id
1 'polypeptide(L)'
;MSCSDEYVSHSAQENLIQITPQIKSKLRKAKYGVFNHSAVELCHWTKKSFADQGDCYKHKFYGISTHRCMEMTPTAMNCENRCVYCWRPTEFYDTLEMPPELVDEPDAIVENLIEERRKLIVGFYGDARNNKKKIDESLLPAHYAISLSGEPTMYPKLPQLIKYLKSLKA
;
A
#
# COMPACT_ATOMS: atom_id res chain seq x y z
N MET A 1 41.73 16.33 -5.54
CA MET A 1 40.75 15.30 -5.24
C MET A 1 39.39 15.99 -5.22
N SER A 2 38.66 15.89 -6.33
CA SER A 2 37.38 16.57 -6.55
C SER A 2 36.27 15.53 -6.30
N CYS A 3 35.51 15.70 -5.22
CA CYS A 3 34.23 15.02 -5.07
C CYS A 3 33.22 15.72 -5.97
N SER A 4 32.84 15.06 -7.04
CA SER A 4 31.65 15.41 -7.83
C SER A 4 30.45 14.76 -7.19
N ASP A 5 29.68 15.52 -6.42
CA ASP A 5 28.35 15.15 -5.99
C ASP A 5 27.46 15.02 -7.24
N GLU A 6 27.08 13.80 -7.61
CA GLU A 6 26.06 13.56 -8.62
C GLU A 6 24.71 14.06 -8.10
N TYR A 7 24.35 15.22 -8.59
CA TYR A 7 23.03 15.83 -8.43
C TYR A 7 22.00 14.96 -9.20
N VAL A 8 21.36 14.03 -8.50
CA VAL A 8 20.24 13.27 -9.05
C VAL A 8 19.10 14.24 -9.29
N SER A 9 18.83 14.51 -10.56
CA SER A 9 17.87 15.50 -11.02
C SER A 9 16.45 15.18 -10.56
N HIS A 10 15.82 16.08 -9.82
CA HIS A 10 14.40 16.05 -9.44
C HIS A 10 13.40 16.09 -10.63
N SER A 11 13.88 16.23 -11.87
CA SER A 11 13.04 16.39 -13.07
C SER A 11 12.33 15.13 -13.55
N ALA A 12 12.74 13.94 -13.11
CA ALA A 12 12.10 12.66 -13.50
C ALA A 12 10.83 12.33 -12.70
N GLN A 13 10.59 12.97 -11.55
CA GLN A 13 9.43 12.70 -10.70
C GLN A 13 8.15 13.47 -11.10
N GLU A 14 8.26 14.54 -11.88
CA GLU A 14 7.12 15.39 -12.23
C GLU A 14 6.16 14.79 -13.26
N ASN A 15 6.58 13.75 -13.99
CA ASN A 15 5.79 13.12 -15.06
C ASN A 15 5.11 11.79 -14.66
N LEU A 16 5.29 11.31 -13.42
CA LEU A 16 4.70 10.04 -13.00
C LEU A 16 3.17 10.16 -12.81
N ILE A 17 2.47 9.06 -13.06
CA ILE A 17 1.03 8.95 -12.81
C ILE A 17 0.74 9.21 -11.34
N GLN A 18 -0.16 10.16 -11.07
CA GLN A 18 -0.52 10.54 -9.71
C GLN A 18 -2.04 10.60 -9.54
N ILE A 19 -2.50 10.14 -8.39
CA ILE A 19 -3.88 10.36 -7.96
C ILE A 19 -4.10 11.86 -7.72
N THR A 20 -5.17 12.40 -8.31
CA THR A 20 -5.48 13.84 -8.18
C THR A 20 -5.62 14.26 -6.71
N PRO A 21 -5.29 15.52 -6.35
CA PRO A 21 -5.39 16.00 -4.97
C PRO A 21 -6.79 15.82 -4.37
N GLN A 22 -7.85 15.99 -5.16
CA GLN A 22 -9.24 15.82 -4.73
C GLN A 22 -9.53 14.37 -4.37
N ILE A 23 -9.16 13.40 -5.20
CA ILE A 23 -9.33 11.96 -4.94
C ILE A 23 -8.43 11.54 -3.77
N LYS A 24 -7.17 11.99 -3.73
CA LYS A 24 -6.24 11.74 -2.62
C LYS A 24 -6.82 12.19 -1.27
N SER A 25 -7.47 13.37 -1.23
CA SER A 25 -8.15 13.86 -0.03
C SER A 25 -9.29 12.94 0.40
N LYS A 26 -10.13 12.44 -0.54
CA LYS A 26 -11.22 11.51 -0.25
C LYS A 26 -10.68 10.16 0.26
N LEU A 27 -9.65 9.61 -0.37
CA LEU A 27 -9.01 8.37 0.05
C LEU A 27 -8.41 8.48 1.46
N ARG A 28 -7.75 9.60 1.77
CA ARG A 28 -7.23 9.84 3.13
C ARG A 28 -8.33 9.92 4.19
N LYS A 29 -9.48 10.53 3.87
CA LYS A 29 -10.67 10.51 4.76
C LYS A 29 -11.18 9.08 4.97
N ALA A 30 -11.11 8.23 3.96
CA ALA A 30 -11.43 6.80 4.04
C ALA A 30 -10.32 5.94 4.67
N LYS A 31 -9.24 6.58 5.23
CA LYS A 31 -8.13 5.94 5.90
C LYS A 31 -7.19 5.13 4.99
N TYR A 32 -7.07 5.56 3.74
CA TYR A 32 -6.00 5.09 2.85
C TYR A 32 -4.73 5.94 3.05
N GLY A 33 -3.57 5.29 3.07
CA GLY A 33 -2.28 5.92 2.78
C GLY A 33 -2.06 5.91 1.26
N VAL A 34 -1.63 7.02 0.67
CA VAL A 34 -1.56 7.18 -0.78
C VAL A 34 -0.21 7.73 -1.18
N PHE A 35 0.46 7.02 -2.10
CA PHE A 35 1.68 7.46 -2.75
C PHE A 35 1.50 7.35 -4.27
N ASN A 36 1.58 8.49 -4.99
CA ASN A 36 1.36 8.63 -6.43
C ASN A 36 0.14 7.84 -6.92
N HIS A 37 0.32 6.78 -7.68
CA HIS A 37 -0.75 5.90 -8.19
C HIS A 37 -1.03 4.67 -7.29
N SER A 38 -0.34 4.55 -6.16
CA SER A 38 -0.42 3.40 -5.27
C SER A 38 -1.06 3.75 -3.92
N ALA A 39 -1.57 2.74 -3.21
CA ALA A 39 -2.23 2.94 -1.91
C ALA A 39 -2.05 1.75 -0.97
N VAL A 40 -2.21 2.04 0.33
CA VAL A 40 -2.23 1.08 1.43
C VAL A 40 -3.38 1.35 2.37
N GLU A 41 -3.95 0.32 2.97
CA GLU A 41 -4.97 0.42 4.03
C GLU A 41 -4.66 -0.56 5.16
N LEU A 42 -5.14 -0.25 6.36
CA LEU A 42 -5.22 -1.22 7.45
C LEU A 42 -6.55 -1.96 7.34
N CYS A 43 -6.52 -3.23 6.93
CA CYS A 43 -7.74 -4.01 6.82
C CYS A 43 -8.43 -4.20 8.19
N HIS A 44 -9.70 -4.55 8.15
CA HIS A 44 -10.50 -4.80 9.36
C HIS A 44 -9.84 -5.81 10.32
N TRP A 45 -9.30 -6.90 9.80
CA TRP A 45 -8.66 -7.94 10.61
C TRP A 45 -7.35 -7.49 11.24
N THR A 46 -6.55 -6.66 10.56
CA THR A 46 -5.36 -6.04 11.14
C THR A 46 -5.74 -5.20 12.37
N LYS A 47 -6.79 -4.38 12.24
CA LYS A 47 -7.30 -3.56 13.36
C LYS A 47 -7.82 -4.41 14.52
N LYS A 48 -8.55 -5.50 14.25
CA LYS A 48 -9.01 -6.44 15.29
C LYS A 48 -7.84 -7.17 15.97
N SER A 49 -6.81 -7.56 15.21
CA SER A 49 -5.64 -8.22 15.75
C SER A 49 -4.86 -7.33 16.70
N PHE A 50 -4.84 -6.01 16.50
CA PHE A 50 -4.24 -5.07 17.46
C PHE A 50 -4.92 -5.13 18.83
N ALA A 51 -6.23 -5.31 18.88
CA ALA A 51 -7.00 -5.39 20.12
C ALA A 51 -7.18 -6.83 20.65
N ASP A 52 -6.44 -7.80 20.13
CA ASP A 52 -6.58 -9.24 20.47
C ASP A 52 -8.01 -9.80 20.28
N GLN A 53 -8.78 -9.18 19.36
CA GLN A 53 -10.17 -9.52 19.06
C GLN A 53 -10.32 -10.51 17.88
N GLY A 54 -9.26 -11.17 17.49
CA GLY A 54 -9.23 -12.19 16.45
C GLY A 54 -8.33 -11.85 15.28
N ASP A 55 -8.14 -12.85 14.42
CA ASP A 55 -7.25 -12.83 13.27
C ASP A 55 -8.00 -13.23 12.00
N CYS A 56 -7.46 -12.88 10.83
CA CYS A 56 -8.05 -13.23 9.55
C CYS A 56 -7.91 -14.73 9.24
N TYR A 57 -8.71 -15.22 8.29
CA TYR A 57 -8.64 -16.62 7.84
C TYR A 57 -7.23 -17.04 7.38
N LYS A 58 -6.43 -16.11 6.85
CA LYS A 58 -5.04 -16.39 6.43
C LYS A 58 -4.15 -16.77 7.61
N HIS A 59 -4.41 -16.26 8.83
CA HIS A 59 -3.75 -16.72 10.03
C HIS A 59 -4.06 -18.19 10.28
N LYS A 60 -5.34 -18.56 10.22
CA LYS A 60 -5.79 -19.94 10.47
C LYS A 60 -5.24 -20.94 9.46
N PHE A 61 -5.21 -20.60 8.18
CA PHE A 61 -4.84 -21.54 7.11
C PHE A 61 -3.35 -21.50 6.71
N TYR A 62 -2.69 -20.37 6.91
CA TYR A 62 -1.32 -20.16 6.44
C TYR A 62 -0.35 -19.70 7.53
N GLY A 63 -0.80 -19.58 8.78
CA GLY A 63 0.02 -19.18 9.91
C GLY A 63 0.57 -17.74 9.85
N ILE A 64 -0.02 -16.86 9.01
CA ILE A 64 0.47 -15.48 8.91
C ILE A 64 0.18 -14.66 10.18
N SER A 65 1.07 -13.73 10.50
CA SER A 65 0.83 -12.74 11.55
C SER A 65 -0.09 -11.65 11.03
N THR A 66 -1.40 -11.68 11.40
CA THR A 66 -2.43 -10.77 10.84
C THR A 66 -2.07 -9.30 11.02
N HIS A 67 -1.57 -8.90 12.19
CA HIS A 67 -1.16 -7.52 12.48
C HIS A 67 0.02 -7.03 11.61
N ARG A 68 0.85 -7.94 11.08
CA ARG A 68 1.97 -7.65 10.18
C ARG A 68 1.61 -7.74 8.69
N CYS A 69 0.33 -8.00 8.36
CA CYS A 69 -0.12 -8.01 6.96
C CYS A 69 -0.32 -6.57 6.47
N MET A 70 0.26 -6.27 5.31
CA MET A 70 0.08 -5.01 4.59
C MET A 70 -0.81 -5.24 3.38
N GLU A 71 -2.01 -4.68 3.40
CA GLU A 71 -2.92 -4.66 2.25
C GLU A 71 -2.61 -3.43 1.40
N MET A 72 -2.20 -3.65 0.16
CA MET A 72 -1.73 -2.60 -0.73
C MET A 72 -2.16 -2.82 -2.19
N THR A 73 -2.00 -1.79 -3.00
CA THR A 73 -2.17 -1.86 -4.44
C THR A 73 -1.20 -0.90 -5.15
N PRO A 74 -0.60 -1.32 -6.28
CA PRO A 74 0.16 -0.40 -7.13
C PRO A 74 -0.73 0.42 -8.07
N THR A 75 -2.03 0.18 -8.13
CA THR A 75 -2.97 0.70 -9.14
C THR A 75 -4.25 1.24 -8.49
N ALA A 76 -4.13 2.07 -7.46
CA ALA A 76 -5.22 2.41 -6.55
C ALA A 76 -6.51 2.90 -7.24
N MET A 77 -6.41 3.61 -8.35
CA MET A 77 -7.55 4.15 -9.10
C MET A 77 -7.61 3.66 -10.55
N ASN A 78 -6.72 2.74 -10.94
CA ASN A 78 -6.69 2.19 -12.30
C ASN A 78 -7.31 0.80 -12.30
N CYS A 79 -8.45 0.64 -12.99
CA CYS A 79 -9.16 -0.63 -13.13
C CYS A 79 -10.05 -0.60 -14.37
N GLU A 80 -9.84 -1.53 -15.26
CA GLU A 80 -10.72 -1.76 -16.42
C GLU A 80 -11.89 -2.70 -16.12
N ASN A 81 -11.81 -3.44 -14.99
CA ASN A 81 -12.83 -4.41 -14.57
C ASN A 81 -13.90 -3.73 -13.72
N ARG A 82 -15.07 -3.53 -14.21
CA ARG A 82 -16.21 -3.00 -13.44
C ARG A 82 -17.02 -4.13 -12.79
N CYS A 83 -16.39 -4.87 -11.88
CA CYS A 83 -17.02 -6.00 -11.20
C CYS A 83 -18.30 -5.58 -10.45
N VAL A 84 -19.41 -6.26 -10.67
CA VAL A 84 -20.70 -5.94 -10.03
C VAL A 84 -20.70 -6.09 -8.50
N TYR A 85 -19.74 -6.83 -7.96
CA TYR A 85 -19.56 -7.04 -6.51
C TYR A 85 -18.45 -6.13 -5.93
N CYS A 86 -17.90 -5.21 -6.71
CA CYS A 86 -16.84 -4.32 -6.22
C CYS A 86 -17.42 -3.31 -5.22
N TRP A 87 -16.91 -3.36 -3.99
CA TRP A 87 -17.31 -2.44 -2.91
C TRP A 87 -16.34 -1.25 -2.74
N ARG A 88 -15.34 -1.18 -3.59
CA ARG A 88 -14.38 -0.06 -3.61
C ARG A 88 -14.99 1.16 -4.34
N PRO A 89 -14.46 2.36 -4.15
CA PRO A 89 -15.00 3.58 -4.75
C PRO A 89 -14.78 3.64 -6.26
N THR A 90 -15.51 2.80 -7.00
CA THR A 90 -15.37 2.61 -8.45
C THR A 90 -15.70 3.87 -9.26
N GLU A 91 -16.40 4.82 -8.67
CA GLU A 91 -16.70 6.13 -9.25
C GLU A 91 -15.45 7.00 -9.51
N PHE A 92 -14.32 6.64 -8.87
CA PHE A 92 -13.04 7.33 -9.05
C PHE A 92 -12.08 6.56 -9.95
N TYR A 93 -12.49 5.39 -10.45
CA TYR A 93 -11.62 4.58 -11.27
C TYR A 93 -11.43 5.20 -12.64
N ASP A 94 -10.18 5.28 -13.05
CA ASP A 94 -9.76 5.64 -14.37
C ASP A 94 -9.30 4.37 -15.11
N THR A 95 -9.51 4.36 -16.43
CA THR A 95 -9.06 3.29 -17.32
C THR A 95 -7.79 3.70 -18.08
N LEU A 96 -7.07 4.71 -17.58
CA LEU A 96 -5.85 5.16 -18.19
C LEU A 96 -4.82 4.03 -18.25
N GLU A 97 -4.21 3.90 -19.42
CA GLU A 97 -3.02 3.05 -19.57
C GLU A 97 -1.95 3.47 -18.54
N MET A 98 -1.17 2.49 -18.09
CA MET A 98 -0.05 2.71 -17.17
C MET A 98 1.27 2.40 -17.91
N PRO A 99 1.78 3.32 -18.77
CA PRO A 99 3.03 3.10 -19.48
C PRO A 99 4.19 2.88 -18.51
N PRO A 100 5.11 1.94 -18.78
CA PRO A 100 6.21 1.60 -17.86
C PRO A 100 7.08 2.77 -17.43
N GLU A 101 7.21 3.79 -18.28
CA GLU A 101 7.98 5.01 -18.03
C GLU A 101 7.28 6.04 -17.15
N LEU A 102 5.95 5.90 -16.96
CA LEU A 102 5.14 6.82 -16.16
C LEU A 102 4.72 6.25 -14.81
N VAL A 103 5.19 5.06 -14.45
CA VAL A 103 4.89 4.43 -13.17
C VAL A 103 6.11 4.39 -12.26
N ASP A 104 5.85 4.49 -10.94
CA ASP A 104 6.88 4.36 -9.93
C ASP A 104 7.59 3.00 -9.98
N GLU A 105 8.84 2.96 -9.52
CA GLU A 105 9.57 1.72 -9.35
C GLU A 105 9.01 0.91 -8.16
N PRO A 106 9.11 -0.43 -8.20
CA PRO A 106 8.57 -1.31 -7.15
C PRO A 106 9.07 -1.01 -5.74
N ASP A 107 10.35 -0.72 -5.58
CA ASP A 107 10.99 -0.37 -4.31
C ASP A 107 10.45 0.96 -3.77
N ALA A 108 10.37 1.99 -4.62
CA ALA A 108 9.80 3.28 -4.26
C ALA A 108 8.34 3.15 -3.80
N ILE A 109 7.52 2.34 -4.49
CA ILE A 109 6.13 2.06 -4.07
C ILE A 109 6.12 1.46 -2.67
N VAL A 110 6.87 0.38 -2.45
CA VAL A 110 6.80 -0.39 -1.21
C VAL A 110 7.30 0.43 -0.03
N GLU A 111 8.44 1.11 -0.17
CA GLU A 111 9.04 1.93 0.89
C GLU A 111 8.10 3.07 1.30
N ASN A 112 7.57 3.82 0.34
CA ASN A 112 6.65 4.91 0.62
C ASN A 112 5.31 4.41 1.19
N LEU A 113 4.78 3.28 0.74
CA LEU A 113 3.56 2.71 1.31
C LEU A 113 3.78 2.15 2.73
N ILE A 114 4.98 1.67 3.08
CA ILE A 114 5.32 1.33 4.46
C ILE A 114 5.27 2.58 5.34
N GLU A 115 5.82 3.71 4.89
CA GLU A 115 5.74 4.96 5.63
C GLU A 115 4.30 5.49 5.77
N GLU A 116 3.50 5.45 4.70
CA GLU A 116 2.08 5.80 4.78
C GLU A 116 1.32 4.86 5.74
N ARG A 117 1.63 3.56 5.73
CA ARG A 117 1.05 2.58 6.66
C ARG A 117 1.41 2.89 8.12
N ARG A 118 2.65 3.27 8.41
CA ARG A 118 3.10 3.69 9.75
C ARG A 118 2.26 4.86 10.28
N LYS A 119 1.98 5.87 9.44
CA LYS A 119 1.10 7.00 9.80
C LYS A 119 -0.31 6.54 10.17
N LEU A 120 -0.85 5.51 9.50
CA LEU A 120 -2.16 4.94 9.83
C LEU A 120 -2.14 4.16 11.16
N ILE A 121 -1.00 3.54 11.52
CA ILE A 121 -0.85 2.73 12.73
C ILE A 121 -0.70 3.57 13.98
N VAL A 122 -0.02 4.72 13.92
CA VAL A 122 0.32 5.56 15.09
C VAL A 122 -0.90 5.87 15.98
N GLY A 123 -2.07 6.10 15.38
CA GLY A 123 -3.29 6.38 16.13
C GLY A 123 -3.74 5.25 17.09
N PHE A 124 -3.33 4.00 16.82
CA PHE A 124 -3.70 2.86 17.65
C PHE A 124 -2.95 2.79 18.98
N TYR A 125 -1.83 3.50 19.13
CA TYR A 125 -1.12 3.60 20.40
C TYR A 125 -1.94 4.29 21.50
N GLY A 126 -2.84 5.20 21.14
CA GLY A 126 -3.68 5.95 22.09
C GLY A 126 -4.78 5.12 22.76
N ASP A 127 -5.14 3.96 22.22
CA ASP A 127 -6.18 3.09 22.77
C ASP A 127 -5.58 2.02 23.69
N ALA A 128 -5.92 2.06 24.97
CA ALA A 128 -5.43 1.13 25.99
C ALA A 128 -5.86 -0.35 25.73
N ARG A 129 -6.89 -0.57 24.91
CA ARG A 129 -7.36 -1.92 24.55
C ARG A 129 -6.41 -2.61 23.57
N ASN A 130 -5.53 -1.88 22.92
CA ASN A 130 -4.62 -2.42 21.93
C ASN A 130 -3.35 -3.00 22.55
N ASN A 131 -2.92 -4.12 22.02
CA ASN A 131 -1.68 -4.79 22.33
C ASN A 131 -0.49 -4.03 21.71
N LYS A 132 0.27 -3.32 22.54
CA LYS A 132 1.37 -2.45 22.11
C LYS A 132 2.45 -3.25 21.36
N LYS A 133 2.75 -4.48 21.79
CA LYS A 133 3.72 -5.35 21.11
C LYS A 133 3.28 -5.64 19.67
N LYS A 134 2.01 -5.96 19.44
CA LYS A 134 1.49 -6.19 18.08
C LYS A 134 1.55 -4.92 17.22
N ILE A 135 1.32 -3.76 17.82
CA ILE A 135 1.45 -2.46 17.10
C ILE A 135 2.91 -2.25 16.71
N ASP A 136 3.87 -2.44 17.64
CA ASP A 136 5.31 -2.30 17.37
C ASP A 136 5.76 -3.24 16.24
N GLU A 137 5.40 -4.53 16.34
CA GLU A 137 5.70 -5.53 15.31
C GLU A 137 5.10 -5.15 13.93
N SER A 138 3.94 -4.49 13.93
CA SER A 138 3.23 -4.11 12.70
C SER A 138 3.89 -2.96 11.93
N LEU A 139 4.79 -2.19 12.55
CA LEU A 139 5.54 -1.12 11.87
C LEU A 139 6.42 -1.65 10.74
N LEU A 140 6.79 -2.95 10.81
CA LEU A 140 7.50 -3.66 9.75
C LEU A 140 6.62 -4.79 9.22
N PRO A 141 6.03 -4.66 8.02
CA PRO A 141 5.25 -5.71 7.40
C PRO A 141 6.07 -6.98 7.18
N ALA A 142 5.45 -8.14 7.39
CA ALA A 142 6.03 -9.45 7.06
C ALA A 142 5.24 -10.18 5.96
N HIS A 143 4.02 -9.73 5.71
CA HIS A 143 3.13 -10.30 4.70
C HIS A 143 2.50 -9.20 3.87
N TYR A 144 2.40 -9.42 2.56
CA TYR A 144 1.86 -8.45 1.62
C TYR A 144 0.64 -9.05 0.91
N ALA A 145 -0.44 -8.27 0.83
CA ALA A 145 -1.65 -8.61 0.09
C ALA A 145 -1.89 -7.53 -0.98
N ILE A 146 -1.67 -7.90 -2.25
CA ILE A 146 -1.92 -7.01 -3.39
C ILE A 146 -3.39 -7.17 -3.78
N SER A 147 -4.31 -6.54 -3.04
CA SER A 147 -5.75 -6.79 -3.16
C SER A 147 -6.62 -5.61 -2.69
N LEU A 148 -6.07 -4.39 -2.67
CA LEU A 148 -6.78 -3.25 -2.07
C LEU A 148 -7.83 -2.67 -3.01
N SER A 149 -7.43 -1.95 -4.04
CA SER A 149 -8.32 -1.32 -5.04
C SER A 149 -7.60 -1.27 -6.38
N GLY A 150 -8.34 -0.99 -7.45
CA GLY A 150 -7.79 -1.07 -8.80
C GLY A 150 -7.55 -2.51 -9.24
N GLU A 151 -6.94 -2.66 -10.42
CA GLU A 151 -6.54 -3.96 -10.97
C GLU A 151 -5.01 -4.05 -11.02
N PRO A 152 -4.40 -4.83 -10.12
CA PRO A 152 -2.92 -4.88 -10.01
C PRO A 152 -2.20 -5.33 -11.26
N THR A 153 -2.86 -6.09 -12.14
CA THR A 153 -2.27 -6.56 -13.41
C THR A 153 -2.05 -5.44 -14.42
N MET A 154 -2.69 -4.29 -14.23
CA MET A 154 -2.43 -3.08 -15.03
C MET A 154 -1.06 -2.45 -14.72
N TYR A 155 -0.45 -2.80 -13.56
CA TYR A 155 0.89 -2.30 -13.24
C TYR A 155 1.96 -3.05 -14.04
N PRO A 156 2.66 -2.40 -14.99
CA PRO A 156 3.54 -3.10 -15.93
C PRO A 156 4.76 -3.74 -15.26
N LYS A 157 5.17 -3.26 -14.09
CA LYS A 157 6.29 -3.79 -13.30
C LYS A 157 5.83 -4.74 -12.18
N LEU A 158 4.62 -5.33 -12.29
CA LEU A 158 4.08 -6.26 -11.28
C LEU A 158 5.00 -7.46 -11.01
N PRO A 159 5.62 -8.12 -12.00
CA PRO A 159 6.56 -9.21 -11.73
C PRO A 159 7.77 -8.76 -10.89
N GLN A 160 8.29 -7.57 -11.16
CA GLN A 160 9.40 -6.98 -10.39
C GLN A 160 8.96 -6.63 -8.97
N LEU A 161 7.74 -6.08 -8.79
CA LEU A 161 7.16 -5.81 -7.49
C LEU A 161 7.05 -7.11 -6.65
N ILE A 162 6.53 -8.19 -7.23
CA ILE A 162 6.42 -9.48 -6.56
C ILE A 162 7.81 -10.02 -6.17
N LYS A 163 8.79 -9.88 -7.05
CA LYS A 163 10.19 -10.29 -6.77
C LYS A 163 10.77 -9.48 -5.62
N TYR A 164 10.56 -8.16 -5.63
CA TYR A 164 11.01 -7.26 -4.57
C TYR A 164 10.38 -7.62 -3.21
N LEU A 165 9.05 -7.77 -3.16
CA LEU A 165 8.33 -8.17 -1.94
C LEU A 165 8.80 -9.52 -1.38
N LYS A 166 9.18 -10.46 -2.24
CA LYS A 166 9.76 -11.75 -1.82
C LYS A 166 11.16 -11.60 -1.24
N SER A 167 11.94 -10.62 -1.67
CA SER A 167 13.28 -10.36 -1.13
C SER A 167 13.25 -9.71 0.25
N LEU A 168 12.16 -9.03 0.61
CA LEU A 168 11.95 -8.39 1.92
C LEU A 168 11.53 -9.37 3.03
N LYS A 169 11.67 -10.68 2.83
CA LYS A 169 11.32 -11.68 3.86
C LYS A 169 12.11 -11.39 5.13
N ALA A 170 11.36 -11.02 6.17
CA ALA A 170 11.85 -10.94 7.54
C ALA A 170 12.01 -12.35 8.13
#